data_741e327d5e543b23b07efc5a9cb70f0f
#
_entry.id   741e327d5e543b23b07efc5a9cb70f0f
#
_cell.length_a   1.000
_cell.length_b   1.000
_cell.length_c   1.000
_cell.angle_alpha   90.00
_cell.angle_beta   90.00
_cell.angle_gamma   90.00
#
_symmetry.space_group_name_H-M   'P 1'
#
loop_
_entity.id
_entity.type
_entity.pdbx_description
1 polymer ?
#
loop_
_entity_poly.entity_id
_entity_poly.type
_entity_poly.pdbx_seq_one_letter_code
_entity_poly.pdbx_strand_id
1 'polypeptide(L)'
;MGKLLSYLDYILSVLPTELDDSRHPIHVIKKGSGKTHHGDTVAKIWIAEGGKKKIEVEWSELPPDDETNIRALISMNWNGLIAEIELMKIRRNIMHDKFKDAKVGIKKLDFNCKRGMMAVFLTDGREVLVPVSLFPEIKELRKKEREDYLIMEGQFFSFAAISDIYSIADVLRA
;
A
#
# COMPACT_ATOMS: atom_id res chain seq x y z
N MET A 1 -1.00 -0.06 -0.51
CA MET A 1 -0.56 -0.25 0.89
C MET A 1 0.88 0.23 0.98
N GLY A 2 1.18 1.20 1.86
CA GLY A 2 2.53 1.72 2.00
C GLY A 2 3.30 0.90 3.03
N LYS A 3 4.36 0.20 2.59
CA LYS A 3 5.26 -0.51 3.50
C LYS A 3 6.11 0.49 4.26
N LEU A 4 6.08 0.42 5.58
CA LEU A 4 6.87 1.27 6.46
C LEU A 4 8.16 0.56 6.94
N LEU A 5 8.00 -0.62 7.52
CA LEU A 5 9.10 -1.40 8.10
C LEU A 5 8.85 -2.89 7.92
N SER A 6 9.89 -3.70 8.16
CA SER A 6 9.79 -5.15 8.27
C SER A 6 10.45 -5.64 9.55
N TYR A 7 9.84 -6.62 10.19
CA TYR A 7 10.40 -7.31 11.36
C TYR A 7 10.13 -8.80 11.23
N LEU A 8 11.17 -9.61 11.12
CA LEU A 8 11.06 -11.05 10.89
C LEU A 8 10.06 -11.37 9.77
N ASP A 9 9.00 -12.11 10.10
CA ASP A 9 7.93 -12.50 9.17
C ASP A 9 6.78 -11.47 9.08
N TYR A 10 6.98 -10.27 9.63
CA TYR A 10 5.97 -9.22 9.63
C TYR A 10 6.35 -8.04 8.75
N ILE A 11 5.34 -7.39 8.18
CA ILE A 11 5.43 -6.12 7.48
C ILE A 11 4.56 -5.12 8.21
N LEU A 12 5.11 -3.96 8.53
CA LEU A 12 4.37 -2.81 9.05
C LEU A 12 3.97 -1.92 7.88
N SER A 13 2.70 -1.61 7.76
CA SER A 13 2.18 -0.81 6.64
C SER A 13 1.04 0.10 7.07
N VAL A 14 0.74 1.09 6.22
CA VAL A 14 -0.40 1.99 6.34
C VAL A 14 -1.29 1.84 5.13
N LEU A 15 -2.61 1.85 5.32
CA LEU A 15 -3.56 1.89 4.22
C LEU A 15 -3.73 3.33 3.73
N PRO A 16 -3.74 3.58 2.41
CA PRO A 16 -3.95 4.92 1.86
C PRO A 16 -5.27 5.56 2.30
N THR A 17 -6.30 4.75 2.52
CA THR A 17 -7.63 5.17 2.97
C THR A 17 -7.64 5.72 4.40
N GLU A 18 -6.63 5.39 5.21
CA GLU A 18 -6.53 5.79 6.61
C GLU A 18 -5.52 6.93 6.85
N LEU A 19 -4.96 7.50 5.78
CA LEU A 19 -3.94 8.56 5.89
C LEU A 19 -4.48 9.89 6.42
N ASP A 20 -5.81 10.08 6.44
CA ASP A 20 -6.45 11.33 6.92
C ASP A 20 -6.76 11.31 8.42
N ASP A 21 -6.57 10.18 9.09
CA ASP A 21 -6.76 10.12 10.54
C ASP A 21 -5.69 10.98 11.23
N SER A 22 -6.08 11.66 12.30
CA SER A 22 -5.18 12.45 13.18
C SER A 22 -4.21 11.56 13.95
N ARG A 23 -4.53 10.27 14.04
CA ARG A 23 -3.65 9.20 14.48
C ARG A 23 -3.22 8.40 13.26
N HIS A 24 -2.06 7.80 13.31
CA HIS A 24 -1.54 7.02 12.21
C HIS A 24 -1.69 5.54 12.50
N PRO A 25 -2.61 4.83 11.82
CA PRO A 25 -2.78 3.40 12.00
C PRO A 25 -1.67 2.64 11.29
N ILE A 26 -1.03 1.73 12.00
CA ILE A 26 -0.05 0.80 11.45
C ILE A 26 -0.67 -0.60 11.46
N HIS A 27 -0.79 -1.20 10.29
CA HIS A 27 -1.20 -2.58 10.13
C HIS A 27 0.03 -3.48 10.17
N VAL A 28 0.01 -4.50 11.02
CA VAL A 28 1.01 -5.55 11.07
C VAL A 28 0.51 -6.73 10.27
N ILE A 29 1.23 -7.08 9.22
CA ILE A 29 0.85 -8.11 8.25
C ILE A 29 1.85 -9.23 8.33
N LYS A 30 1.40 -10.48 8.46
CA LYS A 30 2.24 -11.67 8.48
C LYS A 30 2.63 -12.05 7.06
N LYS A 31 3.94 -12.15 6.79
CA LYS A 31 4.48 -12.62 5.50
C LYS A 31 4.11 -14.09 5.27
N GLY A 32 3.86 -14.46 4.03
CA GLY A 32 3.69 -15.86 3.62
C GLY A 32 2.33 -16.49 3.94
N SER A 33 1.39 -15.78 4.54
CA SER A 33 0.02 -16.28 4.73
C SER A 33 -0.86 -16.27 3.45
N GLY A 34 -0.32 -15.95 2.36
CA GLY A 34 -0.56 -16.24 0.92
C GLY A 34 -1.98 -16.47 0.40
N LYS A 35 -3.05 -15.88 0.94
CA LYS A 35 -4.38 -16.04 0.34
C LYS A 35 -5.12 -14.76 -0.01
N THR A 36 -4.71 -13.63 0.52
CA THR A 36 -5.32 -12.34 0.17
C THR A 36 -4.27 -11.25 0.10
N HIS A 37 -4.52 -10.23 -0.75
CA HIS A 37 -3.73 -9.01 -0.87
C HIS A 37 -3.47 -8.26 0.42
N HIS A 38 -4.24 -8.54 1.42
CA HIS A 38 -4.08 -7.98 2.73
C HIS A 38 -3.31 -8.91 3.66
N GLY A 39 -2.50 -9.91 3.18
CA GLY A 39 -1.90 -10.86 4.07
C GLY A 39 -2.68 -10.93 5.39
N ASP A 40 -2.75 -11.90 6.16
CA ASP A 40 -3.55 -11.80 7.37
C ASP A 40 -2.99 -10.65 8.20
N THR A 41 -3.71 -9.52 8.24
CA THR A 41 -3.42 -8.46 9.20
C THR A 41 -3.58 -9.07 10.58
N VAL A 42 -2.52 -9.15 11.32
CA VAL A 42 -2.47 -9.81 12.63
C VAL A 42 -2.45 -8.83 13.79
N ALA A 43 -2.31 -7.54 13.52
CA ALA A 43 -2.49 -6.49 14.53
C ALA A 43 -2.74 -5.12 13.87
N LYS A 44 -3.41 -4.24 14.61
CA LYS A 44 -3.57 -2.82 14.29
C LYS A 44 -3.08 -1.98 15.46
N ILE A 45 -2.11 -1.12 15.20
CA ILE A 45 -1.44 -0.29 16.19
C ILE A 45 -1.57 1.17 15.80
N TRP A 46 -2.04 2.00 16.70
CA TRP A 46 -2.12 3.43 16.50
C TRP A 46 -0.87 4.13 17.03
N ILE A 47 -0.34 5.05 16.22
CA ILE A 47 0.67 5.99 16.67
C ILE A 47 0.11 7.41 16.59
N ALA A 48 0.33 8.21 17.63
CA ALA A 48 -0.17 9.57 17.71
C ALA A 48 0.90 10.52 18.24
N GLU A 49 0.99 11.70 17.62
CA GLU A 49 1.77 12.82 18.10
C GLU A 49 0.87 13.73 18.96
N GLY A 50 1.16 13.80 20.24
CA GLY A 50 0.41 14.64 21.17
C GLY A 50 1.25 14.99 22.39
N GLY A 51 2.42 15.64 22.16
CA GLY A 51 3.36 16.02 23.23
C GLY A 51 4.18 14.85 23.79
N LYS A 52 3.68 13.62 23.73
CA LYS A 52 4.43 12.39 24.02
C LYS A 52 4.08 11.35 22.95
N LYS A 53 5.10 10.62 22.49
CA LYS A 53 4.93 9.49 21.58
C LYS A 53 3.98 8.48 22.21
N LYS A 54 2.84 8.23 21.58
CA LYS A 54 1.84 7.30 22.08
C LYS A 54 1.67 6.16 21.11
N ILE A 55 1.82 4.93 21.59
CA ILE A 55 1.60 3.69 20.86
C ILE A 55 0.44 2.97 21.54
N GLU A 56 -0.67 2.81 20.82
CA GLU A 56 -1.86 2.10 21.30
C GLU A 56 -2.13 0.91 20.40
N VAL A 57 -2.29 -0.27 20.99
CA VAL A 57 -2.72 -1.47 20.27
C VAL A 57 -4.24 -1.49 20.26
N GLU A 58 -4.85 -1.43 19.09
CA GLU A 58 -6.30 -1.55 18.93
C GLU A 58 -6.72 -3.01 19.11
N TRP A 59 -6.04 -3.89 18.41
CA TRP A 59 -6.14 -5.35 18.53
C TRP A 59 -4.85 -6.02 18.07
N SER A 60 -4.58 -7.23 18.57
CA SER A 60 -3.38 -7.99 18.22
C SER A 60 -3.62 -9.49 18.38
N GLU A 61 -3.21 -10.25 17.38
CA GLU A 61 -3.09 -11.70 17.41
C GLU A 61 -1.61 -12.13 17.46
N LEU A 62 -0.71 -11.18 17.71
CA LEU A 62 0.72 -11.44 17.79
C LEU A 62 1.07 -12.20 19.09
N PRO A 63 2.10 -13.06 19.05
CA PRO A 63 2.74 -13.53 20.26
C PRO A 63 3.21 -12.33 21.11
N PRO A 64 3.13 -12.38 22.45
CA PRO A 64 3.47 -11.27 23.33
C PRO A 64 4.88 -10.70 23.11
N ASP A 65 5.85 -11.56 22.83
CA ASP A 65 7.24 -11.17 22.57
C ASP A 65 7.35 -10.41 21.24
N ASP A 66 6.65 -10.87 20.20
CA ASP A 66 6.63 -10.21 18.88
C ASP A 66 5.94 -8.85 18.98
N GLU A 67 4.82 -8.75 19.70
CA GLU A 67 4.13 -7.47 19.93
C GLU A 67 5.06 -6.49 20.65
N THR A 68 5.73 -6.92 21.70
CA THR A 68 6.69 -6.10 22.46
C THR A 68 7.82 -5.60 21.54
N ASN A 69 8.39 -6.49 20.74
CA ASN A 69 9.47 -6.15 19.83
C ASN A 69 9.01 -5.19 18.71
N ILE A 70 7.82 -5.39 18.16
CA ILE A 70 7.23 -4.52 17.15
C ILE A 70 6.97 -3.12 17.73
N ARG A 71 6.43 -3.01 18.94
CA ARG A 71 6.24 -1.71 19.62
C ARG A 71 7.58 -1.01 19.87
N ALA A 72 8.60 -1.74 20.28
CA ALA A 72 9.96 -1.21 20.44
C ALA A 72 10.52 -0.71 19.10
N LEU A 73 10.36 -1.48 18.01
CA LEU A 73 10.77 -1.12 16.67
C LEU A 73 10.08 0.18 16.19
N ILE A 74 8.77 0.29 16.40
CA ILE A 74 8.00 1.51 16.11
C ILE A 74 8.56 2.70 16.89
N SER A 75 8.80 2.53 18.20
CA SER A 75 9.36 3.58 19.05
C SER A 75 10.73 4.05 18.61
N MET A 76 11.62 3.11 18.24
CA MET A 76 12.98 3.40 17.76
C MET A 76 12.98 4.14 16.42
N ASN A 77 12.04 3.82 15.54
CA ASN A 77 11.95 4.38 14.19
C ASN A 77 10.90 5.50 14.07
N TRP A 78 10.41 6.04 15.17
CA TRP A 78 9.29 6.96 15.24
C TRP A 78 9.34 8.09 14.21
N ASN A 79 10.42 8.86 14.21
CA ASN A 79 10.54 10.03 13.34
C ASN A 79 10.55 9.63 11.85
N GLY A 80 11.21 8.51 11.52
CA GLY A 80 11.20 7.98 10.17
C GLY A 80 9.83 7.50 9.73
N LEU A 81 9.08 6.84 10.61
CA LEU A 81 7.72 6.39 10.35
C LEU A 81 6.76 7.56 10.10
N ILE A 82 6.80 8.58 10.96
CA ILE A 82 5.97 9.78 10.78
C ILE A 82 6.32 10.49 9.47
N ALA A 83 7.60 10.68 9.18
CA ALA A 83 8.03 11.32 7.93
C ALA A 83 7.55 10.54 6.69
N GLU A 84 7.62 9.22 6.71
CA GLU A 84 7.17 8.38 5.59
C GLU A 84 5.64 8.46 5.42
N ILE A 85 4.88 8.44 6.52
CA ILE A 85 3.42 8.61 6.50
C ILE A 85 3.05 9.98 5.93
N GLU A 86 3.72 11.06 6.36
CA GLU A 86 3.46 12.40 5.84
C GLU A 86 3.82 12.52 4.35
N LEU A 87 4.90 11.89 3.90
CA LEU A 87 5.22 11.81 2.48
C LEU A 87 4.13 11.07 1.68
N MET A 88 3.58 9.99 2.23
CA MET A 88 2.46 9.28 1.61
C MET A 88 1.22 10.16 1.51
N LYS A 89 0.88 10.94 2.57
CA LYS A 89 -0.22 11.91 2.55
C LYS A 89 -0.03 12.96 1.47
N ILE A 90 1.17 13.55 1.39
CA ILE A 90 1.49 14.57 0.39
C ILE A 90 1.34 13.98 -1.02
N ARG A 91 1.89 12.80 -1.28
CA ARG A 91 1.76 12.12 -2.57
C ARG A 91 0.31 11.85 -2.92
N ARG A 92 -0.48 11.34 -1.96
CA ARG A 92 -1.92 11.10 -2.16
C ARG A 92 -2.67 12.39 -2.49
N ASN A 93 -2.43 13.47 -1.73
CA ASN A 93 -3.13 14.74 -1.93
C ASN A 93 -2.78 15.36 -3.30
N ILE A 94 -1.51 15.37 -3.69
CA ILE A 94 -1.09 15.82 -5.02
C ILE A 94 -1.79 15.01 -6.12
N MET A 95 -1.95 13.72 -5.94
CA MET A 95 -2.64 12.84 -6.89
C MET A 95 -4.15 13.13 -6.91
N HIS A 96 -4.77 13.21 -5.73
CA HIS A 96 -6.19 13.48 -5.58
C HIS A 96 -6.58 14.82 -6.21
N ASP A 97 -5.82 15.89 -5.98
CA ASP A 97 -6.10 17.21 -6.56
C ASP A 97 -5.97 17.23 -8.08
N LYS A 98 -5.05 16.45 -8.65
CA LYS A 98 -4.88 16.34 -10.10
C LYS A 98 -6.02 15.60 -10.81
N PHE A 99 -6.74 14.74 -10.08
CA PHE A 99 -7.77 13.86 -10.64
C PHE A 99 -9.14 14.04 -9.99
N LYS A 100 -9.32 15.06 -9.13
CA LYS A 100 -10.56 15.37 -8.43
C LYS A 100 -11.75 15.53 -9.36
N ASP A 101 -11.51 15.99 -10.58
CA ASP A 101 -12.52 16.15 -11.63
C ASP A 101 -12.56 14.97 -12.62
N ALA A 102 -11.61 14.06 -12.57
CA ALA A 102 -11.59 12.89 -13.43
C ALA A 102 -12.50 11.81 -12.82
N LYS A 103 -13.75 11.75 -13.27
CA LYS A 103 -14.72 10.67 -12.94
C LYS A 103 -14.28 9.29 -13.44
N VAL A 104 -13.02 9.14 -13.84
CA VAL A 104 -12.46 7.93 -14.44
C VAL A 104 -11.59 7.21 -13.40
N GLY A 105 -11.92 5.98 -13.13
CA GLY A 105 -11.17 5.12 -12.22
C GLY A 105 -10.62 3.87 -12.91
N ILE A 106 -9.75 3.15 -12.23
CA ILE A 106 -9.26 1.82 -12.63
C ILE A 106 -10.33 0.80 -12.23
N LYS A 107 -10.76 -0.01 -13.18
CA LYS A 107 -11.73 -1.09 -12.97
C LYS A 107 -11.03 -2.45 -12.81
N LYS A 108 -9.99 -2.70 -13.61
CA LYS A 108 -9.30 -3.99 -13.67
C LYS A 108 -7.92 -3.81 -14.28
N LEU A 109 -6.96 -4.64 -13.84
CA LEU A 109 -5.68 -4.86 -14.52
C LEU A 109 -5.68 -6.22 -15.20
N ASP A 110 -5.01 -6.34 -16.36
CA ASP A 110 -4.82 -7.60 -17.05
C ASP A 110 -3.40 -7.68 -17.61
N PHE A 111 -2.71 -8.78 -17.29
CA PHE A 111 -1.34 -9.07 -17.73
C PHE A 111 -1.27 -10.15 -18.83
N ASN A 112 -2.43 -10.67 -19.24
CA ASN A 112 -2.53 -11.71 -20.29
C ASN A 112 -2.66 -11.13 -21.71
N CYS A 113 -2.49 -9.82 -21.86
CA CYS A 113 -2.49 -9.13 -23.13
C CYS A 113 -1.18 -9.35 -23.92
N LYS A 114 -0.77 -8.42 -24.74
CA LYS A 114 0.50 -8.50 -25.49
C LYS A 114 1.68 -8.67 -24.54
N ARG A 115 2.68 -9.46 -24.99
CA ARG A 115 3.88 -9.75 -24.20
C ARG A 115 4.56 -8.46 -23.74
N GLY A 116 4.79 -8.36 -22.44
CA GLY A 116 5.42 -7.20 -21.81
C GLY A 116 4.52 -5.98 -21.63
N MET A 117 3.21 -6.13 -21.87
CA MET A 117 2.23 -5.08 -21.65
C MET A 117 1.32 -5.41 -20.46
N MET A 118 0.80 -4.38 -19.81
CA MET A 118 -0.29 -4.41 -18.84
C MET A 118 -1.47 -3.65 -19.44
N ALA A 119 -2.63 -4.28 -19.49
CA ALA A 119 -3.88 -3.59 -19.84
C ALA A 119 -4.56 -3.05 -18.58
N VAL A 120 -4.87 -1.78 -18.58
CA VAL A 120 -5.61 -1.10 -17.51
C VAL A 120 -6.99 -0.73 -18.03
N PHE A 121 -8.02 -1.41 -17.53
CA PHE A 121 -9.42 -1.14 -17.87
C PHE A 121 -9.95 -0.03 -16.98
N LEU A 122 -10.48 1.01 -17.58
CA LEU A 122 -11.02 2.16 -16.87
C LEU A 122 -12.54 2.04 -16.67
N THR A 123 -13.07 2.78 -15.70
CA THR A 123 -14.50 2.76 -15.37
C THR A 123 -15.38 3.38 -16.46
N ASP A 124 -14.82 4.21 -17.34
CA ASP A 124 -15.50 4.80 -18.50
C ASP A 124 -15.49 3.91 -19.76
N GLY A 125 -14.94 2.69 -19.64
CA GLY A 125 -14.88 1.70 -20.71
C GLY A 125 -13.62 1.78 -21.58
N ARG A 126 -12.75 2.75 -21.39
CA ARG A 126 -11.45 2.80 -22.08
C ARG A 126 -10.50 1.72 -21.56
N GLU A 127 -9.60 1.30 -22.44
CA GLU A 127 -8.48 0.43 -22.13
C GLU A 127 -7.16 1.16 -22.44
N VAL A 128 -6.24 1.14 -21.48
CA VAL A 128 -4.90 1.71 -21.65
C VAL A 128 -3.88 0.58 -21.61
N LEU A 129 -3.11 0.42 -22.68
CA LEU A 129 -2.02 -0.55 -22.75
C LEU A 129 -0.72 0.13 -22.35
N VAL A 130 -0.07 -0.38 -21.32
CA VAL A 130 1.13 0.21 -20.72
C VAL A 130 2.26 -0.82 -20.73
N PRO A 131 3.47 -0.46 -21.21
CA PRO A 131 4.62 -1.33 -21.10
C PRO A 131 4.97 -1.61 -19.63
N VAL A 132 5.02 -2.88 -19.23
CA VAL A 132 5.42 -3.26 -17.86
C VAL A 132 6.85 -2.81 -17.54
N SER A 133 7.68 -2.61 -18.55
CA SER A 133 9.06 -2.10 -18.41
C SER A 133 9.15 -0.70 -17.79
N LEU A 134 8.07 0.07 -17.81
CA LEU A 134 7.99 1.39 -17.16
C LEU A 134 7.77 1.29 -15.65
N PHE A 135 7.49 0.09 -15.14
CA PHE A 135 7.27 -0.22 -13.74
C PHE A 135 8.23 -1.34 -13.33
N PRO A 136 9.49 -1.02 -12.97
CA PRO A 136 10.53 -2.02 -12.71
C PRO A 136 10.11 -3.06 -11.67
N GLU A 137 9.45 -2.64 -10.59
CA GLU A 137 8.99 -3.50 -9.50
C GLU A 137 7.92 -4.50 -9.99
N ILE A 138 6.99 -4.04 -10.85
CA ILE A 138 5.97 -4.91 -11.45
C ILE A 138 6.58 -5.88 -12.46
N LYS A 139 7.62 -5.43 -13.16
CA LYS A 139 8.33 -6.26 -14.14
C LYS A 139 8.98 -7.49 -13.49
N GLU A 140 9.51 -7.34 -12.28
CA GLU A 140 10.17 -8.43 -11.54
C GLU A 140 9.18 -9.41 -10.90
N LEU A 141 7.89 -9.08 -10.84
CA LEU A 141 6.86 -9.96 -10.30
C LEU A 141 6.63 -11.19 -11.19
N ARG A 142 6.47 -12.35 -10.56
CA ARG A 142 6.02 -13.56 -11.23
C ARG A 142 4.54 -13.43 -11.64
N LYS A 143 4.10 -14.27 -12.57
CA LYS A 143 2.72 -14.21 -13.10
C LYS A 143 1.67 -14.22 -11.99
N LYS A 144 1.76 -15.11 -11.01
CA LYS A 144 0.82 -15.20 -9.89
C LYS A 144 0.83 -13.94 -9.01
N GLU A 145 1.99 -13.33 -8.83
CA GLU A 145 2.15 -12.11 -8.04
C GLU A 145 1.55 -10.89 -8.75
N ARG A 146 1.58 -10.87 -10.09
CA ARG A 146 0.90 -9.83 -10.89
C ARG A 146 -0.62 -9.98 -10.91
N GLU A 147 -1.12 -11.21 -10.78
CA GLU A 147 -2.56 -11.48 -10.69
C GLU A 147 -3.10 -11.12 -9.30
N ASP A 148 -2.20 -10.98 -8.33
CA ASP A 148 -2.49 -10.69 -6.92
C ASP A 148 -2.37 -9.17 -6.64
N TYR A 149 -3.26 -8.38 -7.26
CA TYR A 149 -3.31 -6.93 -7.14
C TYR A 149 -4.56 -6.44 -6.42
N LEU A 150 -4.46 -5.26 -5.80
CA LEU A 150 -5.55 -4.54 -5.17
C LEU A 150 -5.78 -3.21 -5.87
N ILE A 151 -7.04 -2.91 -6.19
CA ILE A 151 -7.45 -1.58 -6.64
C ILE A 151 -8.09 -0.86 -5.45
N MET A 152 -7.60 0.35 -5.16
CA MET A 152 -8.04 1.18 -4.05
C MET A 152 -8.72 2.43 -4.60
N GLU A 153 -9.98 2.64 -4.19
CA GLU A 153 -10.81 3.80 -4.57
C GLU A 153 -10.92 4.03 -6.08
N GLY A 154 -10.59 3.03 -6.89
CA GLY A 154 -10.50 3.16 -8.34
C GLY A 154 -9.38 4.08 -8.84
N GLN A 155 -8.57 4.67 -7.96
CA GLN A 155 -7.52 5.62 -8.32
C GLN A 155 -6.13 5.06 -8.19
N PHE A 156 -5.95 4.05 -7.33
CA PHE A 156 -4.67 3.45 -7.02
C PHE A 156 -4.71 1.94 -7.18
N PHE A 157 -3.55 1.36 -7.39
CA PHE A 157 -3.37 -0.10 -7.33
C PHE A 157 -2.02 -0.46 -6.74
N SER A 158 -1.95 -1.64 -6.16
CA SER A 158 -0.74 -2.22 -5.57
C SER A 158 -0.75 -3.73 -5.72
N PHE A 159 0.38 -4.36 -5.42
CA PHE A 159 0.53 -5.82 -5.42
C PHE A 159 1.01 -6.29 -4.06
N ALA A 160 0.57 -7.47 -3.65
CA ALA A 160 0.96 -8.03 -2.34
C ALA A 160 2.48 -8.23 -2.20
N ALA A 161 3.16 -8.51 -3.32
CA ALA A 161 4.59 -8.85 -3.33
C ALA A 161 5.52 -7.62 -3.27
N ILE A 162 5.01 -6.40 -3.51
CA ILE A 162 5.81 -5.16 -3.51
C ILE A 162 5.17 -4.11 -2.60
N SER A 163 5.97 -3.13 -2.18
CA SER A 163 5.49 -2.04 -1.31
C SER A 163 4.97 -0.83 -2.06
N ASP A 164 5.17 -0.78 -3.38
CA ASP A 164 4.83 0.37 -4.18
C ASP A 164 3.33 0.45 -4.44
N ILE A 165 2.83 1.70 -4.45
CA ILE A 165 1.46 2.04 -4.82
C ILE A 165 1.54 2.88 -6.09
N TYR A 166 0.82 2.44 -7.11
CA TYR A 166 0.70 3.13 -8.38
C TYR A 166 -0.65 3.81 -8.49
N SER A 167 -0.70 4.89 -9.22
CA SER A 167 -1.93 5.63 -9.47
C SER A 167 -2.35 5.53 -10.94
N ILE A 168 -3.59 5.88 -11.22
CA ILE A 168 -4.06 6.09 -12.60
C ILE A 168 -3.20 7.13 -13.34
N ALA A 169 -2.62 8.10 -12.63
CA ALA A 169 -1.73 9.10 -13.21
C ALA A 169 -0.42 8.51 -13.72
N ASP A 170 0.12 7.52 -13.00
CA ASP A 170 1.36 6.85 -13.42
C ASP A 170 1.11 6.05 -14.70
N VAL A 171 -0.07 5.44 -14.81
CA VAL A 171 -0.52 4.74 -16.03
C VAL A 171 -0.69 5.67 -17.21
N LEU A 172 -1.29 6.85 -17.00
CA LEU A 172 -1.60 7.80 -18.09
C LEU A 172 -0.40 8.64 -18.54
N ARG A 173 0.70 8.62 -17.79
CA ARG A 173 1.97 9.28 -18.14
C ARG A 173 3.00 8.33 -18.76
N ALA A 174 2.73 7.04 -18.67
CA ALA A 174 3.54 5.97 -19.23
C ALA A 174 3.30 5.82 -20.78
#